data_4d5087aa41bffe1a5c1ed723369ec6ad
#
_entry.id   4d5087aa41bffe1a5c1ed723369ec6ad
#
_cell.length_a   1.000
_cell.length_b   1.000
_cell.length_c   1.000
_cell.angle_alpha   90.00
_cell.angle_beta   90.00
_cell.angle_gamma   90.00
#
_symmetry.space_group_name_H-M   'P 1'
#
loop_
_entity.id
_entity.type
_entity.pdbx_description
1 polymer ?
#
loop_
_entity_poly.entity_id
_entity_poly.type
_entity_poly.pdbx_seq_one_letter_code
_entity_poly.pdbx_strand_id
1 'polypeptide(L)'
;STATDPVSTNLVGDGGSIPQMKLPHAIEFKPDGTRIFVTTNKDPTSVYQFKLTTPWDTTTLEFELRFTVDITGEDQVRALAFKPDGTRMFIGGMKIDVIREYILTTPFDLSDVSVGATSTVDLEDADDSMRNIQFNSDGTQLYIAGDENNDMRMYSLSTPYDVTTLSSTFTTFDLGSRFSNMRGFIFAFNFTRLF
;
A
#
# COMPACT_ATOMS: atom_id res chain seq x y z
N SER A 1 34.18 -3.18 7.82
CA SER A 1 33.16 -2.21 8.20
C SER A 1 32.33 -2.81 9.32
N THR A 2 32.39 -2.23 10.48
CA THR A 2 31.51 -2.60 11.60
C THR A 2 30.10 -2.16 11.20
N ALA A 3 29.19 -3.12 11.08
CA ALA A 3 27.78 -2.79 10.97
C ALA A 3 27.41 -1.94 12.21
N THR A 4 26.98 -0.72 11.98
CA THR A 4 26.40 0.09 13.06
C THR A 4 25.09 -0.57 13.48
N ASP A 5 24.78 -0.55 14.76
CA ASP A 5 23.49 -1.05 15.26
C ASP A 5 22.34 -0.44 14.46
N PRO A 6 21.26 -1.21 14.18
CA PRO A 6 20.14 -0.70 13.41
C PRO A 6 19.53 0.51 14.15
N VAL A 7 19.38 1.61 13.43
CA VAL A 7 18.68 2.79 13.95
C VAL A 7 17.20 2.41 14.08
N SER A 8 16.69 2.47 15.30
CA SER A 8 15.28 2.27 15.59
C SER A 8 14.56 3.61 15.61
N THR A 9 13.68 3.85 14.63
CA THR A 9 12.77 5.00 14.64
C THR A 9 11.42 4.53 15.15
N ASN A 10 10.99 5.04 16.30
CA ASN A 10 9.69 4.71 16.86
C ASN A 10 8.60 5.50 16.15
N LEU A 11 7.85 4.84 15.27
CA LEU A 11 6.69 5.42 14.59
C LEU A 11 5.43 5.43 15.49
N VAL A 12 5.49 4.73 16.63
CA VAL A 12 4.42 4.75 17.63
C VAL A 12 4.79 5.83 18.65
N GLY A 13 4.12 6.96 18.57
CA GLY A 13 4.46 8.15 19.37
C GLY A 13 4.59 7.87 20.87
N ASP A 14 5.67 8.32 21.43
CA ASP A 14 6.01 8.31 22.87
C ASP A 14 5.65 9.65 23.57
N GLY A 15 4.57 10.28 23.13
CA GLY A 15 4.07 11.55 23.68
C GLY A 15 4.59 12.80 22.98
N GLY A 16 5.30 12.67 21.86
CA GLY A 16 5.73 13.75 20.99
C GLY A 16 4.71 14.14 19.92
N SER A 17 5.14 14.88 18.91
CA SER A 17 4.29 15.41 17.83
C SER A 17 3.71 14.35 16.87
N ILE A 18 4.08 13.08 16.99
CA ILE A 18 3.61 12.00 16.13
C ILE A 18 2.35 11.38 16.76
N PRO A 19 1.19 11.41 16.08
CA PRO A 19 -0.01 10.74 16.57
C PRO A 19 0.23 9.25 16.76
N GLN A 20 -0.33 8.67 17.83
CA GLN A 20 -0.22 7.22 18.05
C GLN A 20 -0.78 6.45 16.88
N MET A 21 0.10 5.84 16.10
CA MET A 21 -0.28 4.86 15.10
C MET A 21 -0.49 3.51 15.77
N LYS A 22 -1.67 2.95 15.58
CA LYS A 22 -1.99 1.60 16.10
C LYS A 22 -1.99 0.63 14.94
N LEU A 23 -1.23 -0.46 15.08
CA LEU A 23 -1.15 -1.55 14.12
C LEU A 23 -0.82 -1.06 12.68
N PRO A 24 0.39 -0.58 12.43
CA PRO A 24 0.84 -0.27 11.07
C PRO A 24 0.94 -1.55 10.24
N HIS A 25 0.61 -1.46 8.95
CA HIS A 25 0.62 -2.59 8.02
C HIS A 25 1.49 -2.36 6.79
N ALA A 26 1.10 -1.48 5.89
CA ALA A 26 1.87 -1.20 4.70
C ALA A 26 2.74 0.04 4.89
N ILE A 27 3.92 0.02 4.28
CA ILE A 27 4.84 1.16 4.24
C ILE A 27 5.26 1.34 2.78
N GLU A 28 5.10 2.57 2.29
CA GLU A 28 5.55 2.96 0.96
C GLU A 28 6.41 4.21 1.03
N PHE A 29 7.51 4.21 0.29
CA PHE A 29 8.36 5.38 0.11
C PHE A 29 8.01 6.12 -1.18
N LYS A 30 8.05 7.43 -1.13
CA LYS A 30 8.17 8.21 -2.36
C LYS A 30 9.49 7.84 -3.05
N PRO A 31 9.55 7.71 -4.38
CA PRO A 31 10.74 7.24 -5.09
C PRO A 31 12.02 8.02 -4.84
N ASP A 32 11.94 9.29 -4.47
CA ASP A 32 13.10 10.12 -4.11
C ASP A 32 13.51 10.03 -2.63
N GLY A 33 12.81 9.21 -1.84
CA GLY A 33 13.10 9.00 -0.43
C GLY A 33 12.74 10.18 0.50
N THR A 34 12.00 11.19 0.02
CA THR A 34 11.66 12.37 0.81
C THR A 34 10.38 12.24 1.64
N ARG A 35 9.56 11.22 1.35
CA ARG A 35 8.32 10.91 2.08
C ARG A 35 8.16 9.43 2.34
N ILE A 36 7.46 9.11 3.44
CA ILE A 36 6.99 7.76 3.79
C ILE A 36 5.49 7.83 4.03
N PHE A 37 4.79 6.80 3.57
CA PHE A 37 3.37 6.58 3.81
C PHE A 37 3.19 5.29 4.59
N VAL A 38 2.37 5.33 5.64
CA VAL A 38 2.12 4.17 6.50
C VAL A 38 0.63 4.00 6.69
N THR A 39 0.10 2.81 6.37
CA THR A 39 -1.29 2.47 6.66
C THR A 39 -1.44 1.96 8.09
N THR A 40 -2.60 2.23 8.67
CA THR A 40 -3.00 1.66 9.96
C THR A 40 -4.38 1.04 9.83
N ASN A 41 -4.63 -0.03 10.57
CA ASN A 41 -5.90 -0.75 10.51
C ASN A 41 -6.78 -0.52 11.75
N LYS A 42 -6.52 0.48 12.56
CA LYS A 42 -7.30 0.72 13.77
C LYS A 42 -7.92 2.10 13.76
N ASP A 43 -9.15 2.13 14.24
CA ASP A 43 -10.07 3.26 14.28
C ASP A 43 -9.43 4.60 14.68
N PRO A 44 -9.49 5.60 13.83
CA PRO A 44 -9.92 5.50 12.42
C PRO A 44 -8.81 4.91 11.54
N THR A 45 -9.18 4.03 10.59
CA THR A 45 -8.27 3.52 9.56
C THR A 45 -7.74 4.67 8.73
N SER A 46 -6.43 4.72 8.56
CA SER A 46 -5.80 5.93 8.01
C SER A 46 -4.51 5.61 7.24
N VAL A 47 -4.14 6.52 6.37
CA VAL A 47 -2.79 6.62 5.81
C VAL A 47 -2.09 7.82 6.45
N TYR A 48 -0.95 7.58 7.06
CA TYR A 48 -0.10 8.61 7.64
C TYR A 48 0.97 8.99 6.63
N GLN A 49 1.17 10.29 6.46
CA GLN A 49 2.21 10.86 5.62
C GLN A 49 3.28 11.50 6.50
N PHE A 50 4.52 11.12 6.25
CA PHE A 50 5.70 11.67 6.90
C PHE A 50 6.66 12.21 5.86
N LYS A 51 7.36 13.28 6.22
CA LYS A 51 8.47 13.82 5.48
C LYS A 51 9.78 13.30 6.06
N LEU A 52 10.76 13.11 5.21
CA LEU A 52 12.15 12.90 5.59
C LEU A 52 12.96 14.13 5.18
N THR A 53 13.55 14.82 6.16
CA THR A 53 14.37 16.03 5.87
C THR A 53 15.69 15.68 5.19
N THR A 54 16.16 14.45 5.40
CA THR A 54 17.23 13.83 4.62
C THR A 54 16.66 12.60 3.89
N PRO A 55 16.70 12.56 2.55
CA PRO A 55 16.14 11.43 1.79
C PRO A 55 16.68 10.06 2.28
N TRP A 56 15.75 9.10 2.46
CA TRP A 56 16.03 7.73 2.92
C TRP A 56 16.56 7.60 4.35
N ASP A 57 16.75 8.69 5.08
CA ASP A 57 17.17 8.67 6.47
C ASP A 57 15.95 8.76 7.41
N THR A 58 15.51 7.59 7.90
CA THR A 58 14.35 7.49 8.78
C THR A 58 14.54 8.16 10.15
N THR A 59 15.77 8.52 10.52
CA THR A 59 16.03 9.30 11.75
C THR A 59 15.57 10.76 11.64
N THR A 60 15.35 11.23 10.40
CA THR A 60 14.91 12.60 10.10
C THR A 60 13.41 12.71 9.84
N LEU A 61 12.63 11.72 10.31
CA LEU A 61 11.21 11.60 10.08
C LEU A 61 10.42 12.70 10.81
N GLU A 62 9.59 13.41 10.08
CA GLU A 62 8.64 14.40 10.59
C GLU A 62 7.22 14.05 10.16
N PHE A 63 6.27 14.10 11.09
CA PHE A 63 4.86 13.89 10.77
C PHE A 63 4.32 15.10 10.00
N GLU A 64 3.65 14.85 8.86
CA GLU A 64 2.98 15.89 8.07
C GLU A 64 1.46 15.87 8.29
N LEU A 65 0.81 14.75 8.00
CA LEU A 65 -0.63 14.63 8.11
C LEU A 65 -1.11 13.17 8.24
N ARG A 66 -2.38 13.03 8.57
CA ARG A 66 -3.13 11.77 8.55
C ARG A 66 -4.33 11.91 7.63
N PHE A 67 -4.41 11.08 6.61
CA PHE A 67 -5.58 10.91 5.78
C PHE A 67 -6.44 9.78 6.34
N THR A 68 -7.65 10.09 6.76
CA THR A 68 -8.62 9.08 7.22
C THR A 68 -9.36 8.52 6.02
N VAL A 69 -9.25 7.21 5.83
CA VAL A 69 -9.90 6.51 4.73
C VAL A 69 -11.38 6.32 5.08
N ASP A 70 -12.26 6.76 4.17
CA ASP A 70 -13.69 6.47 4.29
C ASP A 70 -13.94 5.04 3.79
N ILE A 71 -14.09 4.12 4.74
CA ILE A 71 -14.26 2.69 4.48
C ILE A 71 -15.54 2.18 5.12
N THR A 72 -16.64 2.38 4.43
CA THR A 72 -17.92 1.78 4.83
C THR A 72 -17.84 0.26 4.69
N GLY A 73 -17.84 -0.44 5.81
CA GLY A 73 -17.79 -1.92 5.85
C GLY A 73 -16.40 -2.55 5.92
N GLU A 74 -15.33 -1.81 5.64
CA GLU A 74 -13.94 -2.23 5.77
C GLU A 74 -13.31 -1.58 7.00
N ASP A 75 -12.78 -2.35 7.91
CA ASP A 75 -12.15 -1.81 9.12
C ASP A 75 -10.61 -1.84 9.11
N GLN A 76 -10.01 -2.35 8.04
CA GLN A 76 -8.57 -2.60 8.00
C GLN A 76 -7.97 -2.35 6.62
N VAL A 77 -7.24 -1.26 6.47
CA VAL A 77 -6.38 -1.04 5.31
C VAL A 77 -5.03 -1.70 5.55
N ARG A 78 -4.65 -2.61 4.65
CA ARG A 78 -3.42 -3.39 4.78
C ARG A 78 -2.50 -3.30 3.58
N ALA A 79 -3.05 -2.96 2.42
CA ALA A 79 -2.30 -2.81 1.20
C ALA A 79 -2.30 -1.34 0.75
N LEU A 80 -1.17 -0.88 0.26
CA LEU A 80 -0.96 0.47 -0.23
C LEU A 80 -0.01 0.41 -1.43
N ALA A 81 -0.36 1.11 -2.49
CA ALA A 81 0.51 1.33 -3.63
C ALA A 81 0.31 2.72 -4.19
N PHE A 82 1.32 3.26 -4.86
CA PHE A 82 1.23 4.48 -5.64
C PHE A 82 1.55 4.22 -7.10
N LYS A 83 0.92 4.97 -7.99
CA LYS A 83 1.44 5.12 -9.34
C LYS A 83 2.83 5.76 -9.27
N PRO A 84 3.81 5.38 -10.10
CA PRO A 84 5.19 5.88 -10.00
C PRO A 84 5.33 7.40 -10.07
N ASP A 85 4.41 8.09 -10.75
CA ASP A 85 4.39 9.56 -10.80
C ASP A 85 3.69 10.21 -9.59
N GLY A 86 3.14 9.41 -8.67
CA GLY A 86 2.49 9.88 -7.45
C GLY A 86 1.10 10.49 -7.63
N THR A 87 0.54 10.46 -8.82
CA THR A 87 -0.78 11.06 -9.10
C THR A 87 -1.95 10.19 -8.69
N ARG A 88 -1.70 8.93 -8.32
CA ARG A 88 -2.73 7.98 -7.85
C ARG A 88 -2.23 7.18 -6.67
N MET A 89 -3.11 6.95 -5.71
CA MET A 89 -2.93 6.07 -4.56
C MET A 89 -3.97 4.95 -4.61
N PHE A 90 -3.54 3.73 -4.33
CA PHE A 90 -4.39 2.54 -4.30
C PHE A 90 -4.35 1.92 -2.92
N ILE A 91 -5.51 1.59 -2.38
CA ILE A 91 -5.66 1.01 -1.05
C ILE A 91 -6.51 -0.26 -1.15
N GLY A 92 -6.04 -1.32 -0.52
CA GLY A 92 -6.78 -2.57 -0.33
C GLY A 92 -6.90 -2.96 1.13
N GLY A 93 -7.91 -3.72 1.45
CA GLY A 93 -8.22 -4.08 2.83
C GLY A 93 -8.51 -5.55 3.06
N MET A 94 -8.94 -5.89 4.29
CA MET A 94 -9.02 -7.27 4.77
C MET A 94 -10.41 -7.89 4.72
N LYS A 95 -11.48 -7.10 4.74
CA LYS A 95 -12.83 -7.64 4.90
C LYS A 95 -13.68 -7.67 3.64
N ILE A 96 -13.32 -6.87 2.70
CA ILE A 96 -13.97 -6.82 1.39
C ILE A 96 -12.86 -6.70 0.35
N ASP A 97 -12.98 -7.49 -0.70
CA ASP A 97 -12.01 -7.58 -1.80
C ASP A 97 -12.05 -6.36 -2.71
N VAL A 98 -11.91 -5.18 -2.11
CA VAL A 98 -12.09 -3.92 -2.80
C VAL A 98 -10.78 -3.17 -2.89
N ILE A 99 -10.44 -2.73 -4.10
CA ILE A 99 -9.41 -1.72 -4.32
C ILE A 99 -10.08 -0.36 -4.43
N ARG A 100 -9.59 0.59 -3.64
CA ARG A 100 -9.97 2.01 -3.70
C ARG A 100 -8.85 2.81 -4.33
N GLU A 101 -9.20 3.57 -5.34
CA GLU A 101 -8.30 4.49 -6.01
C GLU A 101 -8.60 5.92 -5.59
N TYR A 102 -7.55 6.67 -5.31
CA TYR A 102 -7.58 8.09 -4.99
C TYR A 102 -6.70 8.86 -5.97
N ILE A 103 -7.25 9.89 -6.60
CA ILE A 103 -6.48 10.81 -7.45
C ILE A 103 -5.87 11.88 -6.54
N LEU A 104 -4.57 12.11 -6.70
CA LEU A 104 -3.83 13.14 -5.99
C LEU A 104 -3.57 14.32 -6.93
N THR A 105 -4.00 15.51 -6.54
CA THR A 105 -3.77 16.74 -7.31
C THR A 105 -2.28 17.11 -7.29
N THR A 106 -1.67 16.97 -6.13
CA THR A 106 -0.22 17.13 -5.94
C THR A 106 0.39 15.74 -5.78
N PRO A 107 1.35 15.32 -6.63
CA PRO A 107 1.96 14.00 -6.55
C PRO A 107 2.53 13.67 -5.17
N PHE A 108 2.18 12.50 -4.63
CA PHE A 108 2.61 12.04 -3.32
C PHE A 108 2.25 12.98 -2.17
N ASP A 109 1.12 13.71 -2.27
CA ASP A 109 0.66 14.60 -1.22
C ASP A 109 -0.81 14.28 -0.89
N LEU A 110 -1.07 13.87 0.35
CA LEU A 110 -2.41 13.49 0.80
C LEU A 110 -3.23 14.67 1.30
N SER A 111 -2.69 15.90 1.30
CA SER A 111 -3.40 17.09 1.79
C SER A 111 -4.63 17.46 0.95
N ASP A 112 -4.58 17.14 -0.34
CA ASP A 112 -5.64 17.49 -1.31
C ASP A 112 -6.55 16.30 -1.68
N VAL A 113 -6.38 15.16 -0.99
CA VAL A 113 -7.17 13.96 -1.30
C VAL A 113 -8.60 14.11 -0.77
N SER A 114 -9.59 13.91 -1.63
CA SER A 114 -10.99 13.81 -1.20
C SER A 114 -11.17 12.63 -0.25
N VAL A 115 -12.06 12.77 0.74
CA VAL A 115 -12.33 11.72 1.74
C VAL A 115 -12.84 10.43 1.08
N GLY A 116 -13.67 10.53 0.03
CA GLY A 116 -14.15 9.39 -0.74
C GLY A 116 -13.17 8.95 -1.84
N ALA A 117 -13.12 7.65 -2.11
CA ALA A 117 -12.36 7.14 -3.24
C ALA A 117 -12.89 7.70 -4.57
N THR A 118 -11.97 7.96 -5.51
CA THR A 118 -12.35 8.39 -6.87
C THR A 118 -13.01 7.25 -7.63
N SER A 119 -12.50 6.04 -7.45
CA SER A 119 -13.08 4.80 -7.96
C SER A 119 -12.90 3.66 -6.97
N THR A 120 -13.79 2.68 -7.07
CA THR A 120 -13.79 1.48 -6.23
C THR A 120 -14.05 0.28 -7.13
N VAL A 121 -13.19 -0.73 -7.05
CA VAL A 121 -13.32 -1.98 -7.80
C VAL A 121 -13.42 -3.14 -6.83
N ASP A 122 -14.53 -3.87 -6.94
CA ASP A 122 -14.75 -5.13 -6.27
C ASP A 122 -14.10 -6.25 -7.10
N LEU A 123 -13.30 -7.07 -6.47
CA LEU A 123 -12.51 -8.11 -7.14
C LEU A 123 -13.18 -9.47 -7.11
N GLU A 124 -14.42 -9.55 -6.67
CA GLU A 124 -15.22 -10.78 -6.54
C GLU A 124 -14.36 -12.07 -6.42
N ASP A 125 -14.45 -12.78 -5.32
CA ASP A 125 -13.66 -14.00 -5.05
C ASP A 125 -12.13 -13.81 -4.94
N ALA A 126 -11.63 -12.58 -4.72
CA ALA A 126 -10.25 -12.40 -4.30
C ALA A 126 -10.05 -12.97 -2.88
N ASP A 127 -8.81 -12.96 -2.40
CA ASP A 127 -8.52 -13.39 -1.05
C ASP A 127 -9.06 -12.35 -0.05
N ASP A 128 -10.03 -12.72 0.78
CA ASP A 128 -10.67 -11.86 1.82
C ASP A 128 -9.68 -11.17 2.78
N SER A 129 -8.42 -11.44 2.63
CA SER A 129 -7.35 -10.91 3.45
C SER A 129 -6.26 -10.24 2.62
N MET A 130 -6.63 -9.34 1.70
CA MET A 130 -5.65 -8.62 0.87
C MET A 130 -4.56 -7.95 1.72
N ARG A 131 -3.31 -8.31 1.47
CA ARG A 131 -2.13 -7.85 2.23
C ARG A 131 -1.20 -6.98 1.42
N ASN A 132 -1.22 -7.12 0.11
CA ASN A 132 -0.32 -6.41 -0.78
C ASN A 132 -0.97 -6.14 -2.13
N ILE A 133 -0.66 -4.98 -2.68
CA ILE A 133 -0.99 -4.55 -4.04
C ILE A 133 0.28 -4.07 -4.70
N GLN A 134 0.57 -4.53 -5.91
CA GLN A 134 1.69 -4.03 -6.69
C GLN A 134 1.37 -4.00 -8.18
N PHE A 135 1.77 -2.96 -8.86
CA PHE A 135 1.71 -2.88 -10.32
C PHE A 135 3.06 -3.26 -10.92
N ASN A 136 3.05 -3.76 -12.16
CA ASN A 136 4.24 -3.79 -12.96
C ASN A 136 4.67 -2.37 -13.36
N SER A 137 5.86 -2.23 -13.93
CA SER A 137 6.47 -0.92 -14.21
C SER A 137 5.70 -0.05 -15.18
N ASP A 138 4.92 -0.64 -16.09
CA ASP A 138 4.11 0.08 -17.07
C ASP A 138 2.63 0.19 -16.68
N GLY A 139 2.23 -0.39 -15.55
CA GLY A 139 0.87 -0.32 -15.02
C GLY A 139 -0.17 -1.17 -15.75
N THR A 140 0.26 -2.06 -16.64
CA THR A 140 -0.64 -2.93 -17.41
C THR A 140 -1.03 -4.21 -16.66
N GLN A 141 -0.37 -4.49 -15.55
CA GLN A 141 -0.64 -5.64 -14.69
C GLN A 141 -0.70 -5.21 -13.23
N LEU A 142 -1.69 -5.77 -12.53
CA LEU A 142 -1.89 -5.62 -11.09
C LEU A 142 -1.69 -6.98 -10.43
N TYR A 143 -0.88 -7.00 -9.40
CA TYR A 143 -0.63 -8.18 -8.56
C TYR A 143 -1.21 -7.95 -7.19
N ILE A 144 -1.93 -8.94 -6.69
CA ILE A 144 -2.56 -8.95 -5.38
C ILE A 144 -2.14 -10.21 -4.65
N ALA A 145 -1.85 -10.09 -3.38
CA ALA A 145 -1.63 -11.24 -2.51
C ALA A 145 -2.34 -11.06 -1.18
N GLY A 146 -2.80 -12.18 -0.66
CA GLY A 146 -3.45 -12.27 0.63
C GLY A 146 -3.00 -13.49 1.42
N ASP A 147 -3.51 -13.64 2.64
CA ASP A 147 -3.12 -14.73 3.53
C ASP A 147 -4.21 -15.80 3.73
N GLU A 148 -5.36 -15.67 3.12
CA GLU A 148 -6.41 -16.69 3.24
C GLU A 148 -6.16 -17.87 2.30
N ASN A 149 -5.96 -17.61 1.01
CA ASN A 149 -5.67 -18.64 0.02
C ASN A 149 -4.16 -18.88 -0.17
N ASN A 150 -3.31 -18.00 0.35
CA ASN A 150 -1.86 -18.04 0.16
C ASN A 150 -1.45 -18.08 -1.32
N ASP A 151 -2.19 -17.37 -2.13
CA ASP A 151 -1.92 -17.22 -3.56
C ASP A 151 -1.55 -15.77 -3.91
N MET A 152 -1.02 -15.62 -5.10
CA MET A 152 -0.85 -14.32 -5.72
C MET A 152 -1.65 -14.32 -7.02
N ARG A 153 -2.46 -13.29 -7.22
CA ARG A 153 -3.28 -13.12 -8.43
C ARG A 153 -2.76 -11.97 -9.27
N MET A 154 -2.70 -12.20 -10.57
CA MET A 154 -2.32 -11.19 -11.56
C MET A 154 -3.52 -10.87 -12.45
N TYR A 155 -3.90 -9.63 -12.47
CA TYR A 155 -4.93 -9.07 -13.35
C TYR A 155 -4.28 -8.21 -14.44
N SER A 156 -4.84 -8.23 -15.65
CA SER A 156 -4.45 -7.31 -16.71
C SER A 156 -5.31 -6.05 -16.67
N LEU A 157 -4.74 -4.90 -17.00
CA LEU A 157 -5.45 -3.64 -17.17
C LEU A 157 -5.39 -3.22 -18.63
N SER A 158 -6.55 -2.83 -19.22
CA SER A 158 -6.59 -2.30 -20.59
C SER A 158 -6.09 -0.85 -20.67
N THR A 159 -6.16 -0.11 -19.57
CA THR A 159 -5.58 1.22 -19.41
C THR A 159 -4.60 1.20 -18.23
N PRO A 160 -3.32 1.54 -18.44
CA PRO A 160 -2.31 1.51 -17.38
C PRO A 160 -2.71 2.28 -16.11
N TYR A 161 -2.57 1.64 -14.95
CA TYR A 161 -2.89 2.19 -13.62
C TYR A 161 -4.35 2.64 -13.44
N ASP A 162 -5.28 2.18 -14.28
CA ASP A 162 -6.70 2.45 -14.13
C ASP A 162 -7.40 1.16 -13.68
N VAL A 163 -7.66 1.05 -12.38
CA VAL A 163 -8.24 -0.16 -11.79
C VAL A 163 -9.65 -0.45 -12.28
N THR A 164 -10.36 0.54 -12.82
CA THR A 164 -11.70 0.32 -13.42
C THR A 164 -11.64 -0.49 -14.71
N THR A 165 -10.43 -0.66 -15.28
CA THR A 165 -10.20 -1.40 -16.52
C THR A 165 -9.59 -2.78 -16.30
N LEU A 166 -9.64 -3.29 -15.05
CA LEU A 166 -9.21 -4.63 -14.71
C LEU A 166 -9.96 -5.68 -15.51
N SER A 167 -9.24 -6.71 -15.97
CA SER A 167 -9.85 -7.88 -16.60
C SER A 167 -10.71 -8.64 -15.59
N SER A 168 -11.82 -9.22 -16.06
CA SER A 168 -12.65 -10.14 -15.27
C SER A 168 -11.99 -11.53 -15.05
N THR A 169 -10.82 -11.77 -15.65
CA THR A 169 -10.04 -13.00 -15.51
C THR A 169 -8.67 -12.68 -14.96
N PHE A 170 -8.13 -13.60 -14.20
CA PHE A 170 -6.81 -13.45 -13.57
C PHE A 170 -5.99 -14.73 -13.71
N THR A 171 -4.69 -14.63 -13.54
CA THR A 171 -3.77 -15.76 -13.40
C THR A 171 -3.42 -15.95 -11.94
N THR A 172 -3.58 -17.16 -11.43
CA THR A 172 -3.20 -17.51 -10.04
C THR A 172 -1.83 -18.13 -10.01
N PHE A 173 -1.02 -17.67 -9.08
CA PHE A 173 0.25 -18.28 -8.71
C PHE A 173 0.08 -18.90 -7.32
N ASP A 174 -0.11 -20.22 -7.27
CA ASP A 174 -0.22 -20.97 -6.02
C ASP A 174 1.14 -21.01 -5.31
N LEU A 175 1.22 -20.32 -4.19
CA LEU A 175 2.38 -20.27 -3.31
C LEU A 175 2.14 -21.04 -2.00
N GLY A 176 0.93 -21.57 -1.80
CA GLY A 176 0.48 -22.23 -0.57
C GLY A 176 1.32 -23.44 -0.18
N SER A 177 1.91 -24.15 -1.13
CA SER A 177 2.83 -25.25 -0.85
C SER A 177 4.20 -24.82 -0.29
N ARG A 178 4.54 -23.54 -0.39
CA ARG A 178 5.85 -22.99 -0.01
C ARG A 178 5.77 -21.97 1.11
N PHE A 179 4.64 -21.26 1.24
CA PHE A 179 4.46 -20.19 2.21
C PHE A 179 3.09 -20.35 2.88
N SER A 180 3.07 -20.27 4.19
CA SER A 180 1.85 -20.11 4.97
C SER A 180 1.77 -18.65 5.44
N ASN A 181 0.63 -18.00 5.31
CA ASN A 181 0.41 -16.61 5.71
C ASN A 181 1.28 -15.59 4.94
N MET A 182 1.17 -15.58 3.60
CA MET A 182 1.84 -14.57 2.79
C MET A 182 1.32 -13.18 3.13
N ARG A 183 2.21 -12.29 3.58
CA ARG A 183 1.84 -10.94 4.06
C ARG A 183 2.35 -9.80 3.19
N GLY A 184 3.11 -10.13 2.17
CA GLY A 184 3.62 -9.16 1.23
C GLY A 184 4.61 -9.79 0.26
N PHE A 185 4.83 -9.10 -0.83
CA PHE A 185 5.82 -9.43 -1.84
C PHE A 185 6.34 -8.13 -2.46
N ILE A 186 7.48 -8.21 -3.09
CA ILE A 186 8.01 -7.14 -3.92
C ILE A 186 8.62 -7.74 -5.18
N PHE A 187 8.35 -7.14 -6.33
CA PHE A 187 9.08 -7.42 -7.54
C PHE A 187 10.27 -6.47 -7.67
N ALA A 188 11.42 -7.02 -7.96
CA ALA A 188 12.62 -6.24 -8.22
C ALA A 188 13.11 -6.49 -9.65
N PHE A 189 13.86 -5.53 -10.17
CA PHE A 189 14.53 -5.65 -11.47
C PHE A 189 13.62 -6.05 -12.64
N ASN A 190 12.73 -5.14 -13.01
CA ASN A 190 11.80 -5.32 -14.14
C ASN A 190 10.87 -6.54 -14.00
N PHE A 191 10.45 -6.85 -12.77
CA PHE A 191 9.50 -7.94 -12.49
C PHE A 191 9.97 -9.33 -12.92
N THR A 192 11.28 -9.55 -13.00
CA THR A 192 11.84 -10.87 -13.37
C THR A 192 12.15 -11.76 -12.17
N ARG A 193 12.10 -11.21 -10.95
CA ARG A 193 12.35 -11.95 -9.70
C ARG A 193 11.37 -11.52 -8.61
N LEU A 194 10.88 -12.51 -7.88
CA LEU A 194 10.11 -12.35 -6.65
C LEU A 194 11.03 -12.51 -5.44
N PHE A 195 10.92 -11.66 -4.44
CA PHE A 195 11.64 -11.72 -3.17
C PHE A 195 10.70 -11.79 -1.99
#